data_17c06b610668f2cd10087ed35cb232e0
#
_entry.id   17c06b610668f2cd10087ed35cb232e0
#
_cell.length_a   1.000
_cell.length_b   1.000
_cell.length_c   1.000
_cell.angle_alpha   90.00
_cell.angle_beta   90.00
_cell.angle_gamma   90.00
#
_symmetry.space_group_name_H-M   'P 1'
#
loop_
_entity.id
_entity.type
_entity.pdbx_description
1 polymer ?
#
loop_
_entity_poly.entity_id
_entity_poly.type
_entity_poly.pdbx_seq_one_letter_code
_entity_poly.pdbx_strand_id
1 'polypeptide(L)'
;MDPSAVDPDAVSSHSGPCPVCGLDPRTVKPPDASAALRSYPRRYRRLLVRVDDDEGARVVTERPGPRRWSALEHGAHVADVMGAVADAVERVQVHDDPSVMIDAGPPLTGPVDDVLVRIRAEADRLAGVVEGIAGRDWQRCARLPSGRRASAMDLVRHAVHVGTHHRHVVERVMATVLLGPNSSAHRRATE
;
A
#
# COMPACT_ATOMS: atom_id res chain seq x y z
N MET A 1 -3.14 -0.66 -19.79
CA MET A 1 -3.38 -0.07 -18.45
C MET A 1 -3.01 -1.14 -17.44
N ASP A 2 -2.03 -0.90 -16.57
CA ASP A 2 -1.61 -1.89 -15.56
C ASP A 2 -2.68 -1.93 -14.45
N PRO A 3 -3.36 -3.07 -14.23
CA PRO A 3 -4.37 -3.19 -13.17
C PRO A 3 -3.77 -3.13 -11.76
N SER A 4 -2.45 -3.04 -11.65
CA SER A 4 -1.73 -2.92 -10.36
C SER A 4 -1.50 -1.47 -9.94
N ALA A 5 -1.63 -0.49 -10.84
CA ALA A 5 -1.51 0.91 -10.51
C ALA A 5 -2.81 1.38 -9.85
N VAL A 6 -2.75 1.69 -8.57
CA VAL A 6 -3.79 2.51 -7.92
C VAL A 6 -3.55 3.93 -8.42
N ASP A 7 -4.53 4.50 -9.11
CA ASP A 7 -4.50 5.89 -9.54
C ASP A 7 -4.29 6.79 -8.31
N PRO A 8 -3.20 7.56 -8.22
CA PRO A 8 -2.95 8.46 -7.09
C PRO A 8 -4.06 9.51 -6.91
N ASP A 9 -4.75 9.87 -8.00
CA ASP A 9 -5.95 10.72 -7.93
C ASP A 9 -7.21 9.95 -7.46
N ALA A 10 -7.12 8.63 -7.29
CA ALA A 10 -8.23 7.78 -6.86
C ALA A 10 -8.62 7.90 -5.38
N VAL A 11 -8.08 8.87 -4.63
CA VAL A 11 -8.42 9.10 -3.20
C VAL A 11 -9.94 9.15 -2.92
N SER A 12 -10.77 9.28 -3.93
CA SER A 12 -12.22 9.24 -3.77
C SER A 12 -12.99 8.86 -5.04
N SER A 13 -12.34 8.35 -6.08
CA SER A 13 -13.01 8.09 -7.36
C SER A 13 -13.75 6.74 -7.42
N HIS A 14 -13.51 5.85 -6.46
CA HIS A 14 -14.23 4.58 -6.43
C HIS A 14 -15.62 4.76 -5.80
N SER A 15 -16.63 4.62 -6.63
CA SER A 15 -18.05 4.69 -6.23
C SER A 15 -18.57 3.38 -5.58
N GLY A 16 -17.69 2.48 -5.15
CA GLY A 16 -18.05 1.19 -4.56
C GLY A 16 -16.86 0.36 -4.12
N PRO A 17 -17.08 -0.93 -3.81
CA PRO A 17 -16.02 -1.85 -3.46
C PRO A 17 -14.98 -2.03 -4.56
N CYS A 18 -13.72 -2.06 -4.19
CA CYS A 18 -12.62 -2.32 -5.12
C CYS A 18 -12.75 -3.73 -5.72
N PRO A 19 -12.72 -3.90 -7.05
CA PRO A 19 -12.88 -5.21 -7.68
C PRO A 19 -11.73 -6.18 -7.39
N VAL A 20 -10.61 -5.68 -6.89
CA VAL A 20 -9.41 -6.48 -6.56
C VAL A 20 -9.42 -6.97 -5.12
N CYS A 21 -9.68 -6.07 -4.17
CA CYS A 21 -9.58 -6.40 -2.74
C CYS A 21 -10.94 -6.45 -2.02
N GLY A 22 -12.03 -6.06 -2.68
CA GLY A 22 -13.38 -6.05 -2.12
C GLY A 22 -13.65 -4.91 -1.12
N LEU A 23 -12.64 -4.15 -0.72
CA LEU A 23 -12.82 -3.04 0.22
C LEU A 23 -13.56 -1.88 -0.45
N ASP A 24 -14.62 -1.39 0.20
CA ASP A 24 -15.16 -0.07 -0.07
C ASP A 24 -14.52 0.95 0.90
N PRO A 25 -13.61 1.83 0.41
CA PRO A 25 -12.93 2.76 1.30
C PRO A 25 -13.89 3.69 2.07
N ARG A 26 -15.06 3.98 1.51
CA ARG A 26 -16.06 4.87 2.14
C ARG A 26 -16.63 4.31 3.44
N THR A 27 -16.60 2.99 3.62
CA THR A 27 -17.11 2.32 4.82
C THR A 27 -16.11 2.32 5.97
N VAL A 28 -14.83 2.62 5.70
CA VAL A 28 -13.77 2.63 6.71
C VAL A 28 -13.99 3.79 7.68
N LYS A 29 -14.08 3.48 8.97
CA LYS A 29 -14.18 4.43 10.09
C LYS A 29 -12.81 4.59 10.77
N PRO A 30 -12.60 5.67 11.55
CA PRO A 30 -11.30 5.90 12.21
C PRO A 30 -10.77 4.71 13.02
N PRO A 31 -11.56 4.02 13.88
CA PRO A 31 -11.07 2.84 14.60
C PRO A 31 -10.66 1.69 13.68
N ASP A 32 -11.42 1.48 12.58
CA ASP A 32 -11.13 0.43 11.58
C ASP A 32 -9.82 0.76 10.84
N ALA A 33 -9.60 2.04 10.53
CA ALA A 33 -8.39 2.51 9.88
C ALA A 33 -7.15 2.26 10.75
N SER A 34 -7.17 2.67 12.03
CA SER A 34 -6.07 2.41 12.96
C SER A 34 -5.79 0.91 13.10
N ALA A 35 -6.84 0.09 13.29
CA ALA A 35 -6.70 -1.36 13.39
C ALA A 35 -6.11 -1.98 12.11
N ALA A 36 -6.54 -1.53 10.92
CA ALA A 36 -5.99 -1.99 9.64
C ALA A 36 -4.51 -1.64 9.52
N LEU A 37 -4.14 -0.38 9.75
CA LEU A 37 -2.75 0.10 9.68
C LEU A 37 -1.85 -0.70 10.61
N ARG A 38 -2.21 -0.87 11.88
CA ARG A 38 -1.43 -1.67 12.85
C ARG A 38 -1.33 -3.15 12.47
N SER A 39 -2.21 -3.66 11.62
CA SER A 39 -2.17 -5.05 11.16
C SER A 39 -1.19 -5.29 10.00
N TYR A 40 -0.87 -4.26 9.20
CA TYR A 40 -0.09 -4.42 7.96
C TYR A 40 1.33 -4.93 8.18
N PRO A 41 2.11 -4.50 9.19
CA PRO A 41 3.46 -5.03 9.42
C PRO A 41 3.49 -6.54 9.50
N ARG A 42 2.56 -7.12 10.29
CA ARG A 42 2.44 -8.58 10.44
C ARG A 42 1.97 -9.26 9.16
N ARG A 43 1.02 -8.65 8.43
CA ARG A 43 0.45 -9.21 7.20
C ARG A 43 1.48 -9.23 6.08
N TYR A 44 2.21 -8.13 5.85
CA TYR A 44 3.26 -8.05 4.84
C TYR A 44 4.46 -8.93 5.18
N ARG A 45 4.85 -9.01 6.46
CA ARG A 45 5.90 -9.93 6.88
C ARG A 45 5.56 -11.39 6.52
N ARG A 46 4.32 -11.83 6.73
CA ARG A 46 3.89 -13.20 6.38
C ARG A 46 3.93 -13.48 4.88
N LEU A 47 3.79 -12.45 4.05
CA LEU A 47 3.84 -12.58 2.60
C LEU A 47 5.27 -12.52 2.07
N LEU A 48 6.05 -11.55 2.53
CA LEU A 48 7.35 -11.22 1.97
C LEU A 48 8.50 -12.04 2.60
N VAL A 49 8.35 -12.53 3.83
CA VAL A 49 9.30 -13.51 4.41
C VAL A 49 8.84 -14.90 4.00
N ARG A 50 9.46 -15.42 2.99
CA ARG A 50 9.33 -16.83 2.59
C ARG A 50 10.53 -17.60 3.12
N VAL A 51 10.44 -18.94 3.06
CA VAL A 51 11.47 -19.87 3.51
C VAL A 51 12.85 -19.42 2.98
N ASP A 52 13.88 -19.57 3.81
CA ASP A 52 15.27 -19.16 3.56
C ASP A 52 15.93 -19.98 2.44
N ASP A 53 15.37 -19.96 1.25
CA ASP A 53 15.91 -20.55 0.05
C ASP A 53 15.91 -19.57 -1.14
N ASP A 54 16.72 -19.86 -2.14
CA ASP A 54 16.86 -19.03 -3.33
C ASP A 54 15.53 -18.89 -4.09
N GLU A 55 14.64 -19.88 -4.03
CA GLU A 55 13.33 -19.83 -4.66
C GLU A 55 12.40 -18.85 -3.94
N GLY A 56 12.42 -18.82 -2.61
CA GLY A 56 11.65 -17.86 -1.82
C GLY A 56 12.08 -16.42 -2.08
N ALA A 57 13.38 -16.16 -2.13
CA ALA A 57 13.93 -14.85 -2.47
C ALA A 57 13.52 -14.43 -3.89
N ARG A 58 13.59 -15.34 -4.86
CA ARG A 58 13.18 -15.10 -6.25
C ARG A 58 11.71 -14.74 -6.35
N VAL A 59 10.83 -15.49 -5.69
CA VAL A 59 9.37 -15.27 -5.72
C VAL A 59 8.99 -13.86 -5.25
N VAL A 60 9.74 -13.30 -4.30
CA VAL A 60 9.47 -11.99 -3.74
C VAL A 60 10.06 -10.87 -4.61
N THR A 61 11.22 -11.09 -5.25
CA THR A 61 11.95 -10.06 -5.98
C THR A 61 11.74 -10.07 -7.49
N GLU A 62 11.36 -11.22 -8.06
CA GLU A 62 11.14 -11.34 -9.50
C GLU A 62 9.85 -10.62 -9.92
N ARG A 63 9.95 -9.85 -11.01
CA ARG A 63 8.81 -9.21 -11.65
C ARG A 63 8.06 -10.23 -12.52
N PRO A 64 6.72 -10.33 -12.45
CA PRO A 64 5.95 -11.25 -13.28
C PRO A 64 5.91 -10.86 -14.77
N GLY A 65 6.55 -9.75 -15.13
CA GLY A 65 6.67 -9.24 -16.49
C GLY A 65 7.38 -7.89 -16.55
N PRO A 66 7.80 -7.43 -17.75
CA PRO A 66 8.72 -6.29 -17.91
C PRO A 66 8.19 -4.93 -17.44
N ARG A 67 6.89 -4.79 -17.30
CA ARG A 67 6.24 -3.54 -16.85
C ARG A 67 5.42 -3.73 -15.57
N ARG A 68 5.65 -4.82 -14.84
CA ARG A 68 4.93 -5.15 -13.62
C ARG A 68 5.88 -5.14 -12.44
N TRP A 69 5.40 -4.68 -11.32
CA TRP A 69 6.16 -4.69 -10.07
C TRP A 69 6.23 -6.10 -9.48
N SER A 70 7.35 -6.38 -8.83
CA SER A 70 7.54 -7.55 -7.98
C SER A 70 6.72 -7.42 -6.69
N ALA A 71 6.60 -8.52 -5.95
CA ALA A 71 5.96 -8.50 -4.64
C ALA A 71 6.63 -7.51 -3.67
N LEU A 72 7.96 -7.43 -3.71
CA LEU A 72 8.74 -6.51 -2.89
C LEU A 72 8.50 -5.04 -3.26
N GLU A 73 8.42 -4.73 -4.55
CA GLU A 73 8.12 -3.37 -5.03
C GLU A 73 6.73 -2.91 -4.58
N HIS A 74 5.73 -3.80 -4.62
CA HIS A 74 4.40 -3.50 -4.08
C HIS A 74 4.45 -3.23 -2.56
N GLY A 75 5.25 -3.97 -1.81
CA GLY A 75 5.46 -3.73 -0.38
C GLY A 75 6.12 -2.38 -0.11
N ALA A 76 7.16 -2.04 -0.88
CA ALA A 76 7.85 -0.75 -0.76
C ALA A 76 6.90 0.43 -1.06
N HIS A 77 6.12 0.34 -2.14
CA HIS A 77 5.11 1.35 -2.48
C HIS A 77 4.10 1.59 -1.35
N VAL A 78 3.66 0.52 -0.68
CA VAL A 78 2.75 0.65 0.47
C VAL A 78 3.37 1.46 1.60
N ALA A 79 4.65 1.25 1.91
CA ALA A 79 5.36 2.04 2.91
C ALA A 79 5.45 3.52 2.47
N ASP A 80 5.79 3.77 1.21
CA ASP A 80 5.92 5.13 0.66
C ASP A 80 4.59 5.90 0.74
N VAL A 81 3.48 5.26 0.34
CA VAL A 81 2.15 5.89 0.43
C VAL A 81 1.72 6.12 1.87
N MET A 82 1.99 5.20 2.80
CA MET A 82 1.66 5.40 4.22
C MET A 82 2.42 6.59 4.80
N GLY A 83 3.71 6.74 4.49
CA GLY A 83 4.52 7.88 4.89
C GLY A 83 3.99 9.20 4.31
N ALA A 84 3.75 9.24 3.00
CA ALA A 84 3.21 10.43 2.33
C ALA A 84 1.83 10.85 2.88
N VAL A 85 0.97 9.88 3.20
CA VAL A 85 -0.33 10.16 3.83
C VAL A 85 -0.17 10.63 5.27
N ALA A 86 0.75 10.07 6.05
CA ALA A 86 1.04 10.56 7.40
C ALA A 86 1.47 12.03 7.35
N ASP A 87 2.42 12.39 6.48
CA ASP A 87 2.86 13.77 6.27
C ASP A 87 1.70 14.69 5.86
N ALA A 88 0.85 14.23 4.94
CA ALA A 88 -0.30 15.00 4.47
C ALA A 88 -1.32 15.24 5.60
N VAL A 89 -1.62 14.23 6.39
CA VAL A 89 -2.57 14.34 7.51
C VAL A 89 -2.00 15.23 8.62
N GLU A 90 -0.73 15.09 8.99
CA GLU A 90 -0.07 16.00 9.94
C GLU A 90 -0.12 17.47 9.48
N ARG A 91 0.10 17.71 8.17
CA ARG A 91 0.01 19.07 7.61
C ARG A 91 -1.39 19.66 7.69
N VAL A 92 -2.46 18.89 7.41
CA VAL A 92 -3.83 19.41 7.53
C VAL A 92 -4.24 19.67 8.98
N GLN A 93 -3.58 19.06 9.97
CA GLN A 93 -3.85 19.39 11.38
C GLN A 93 -3.37 20.79 11.76
N VAL A 94 -2.31 21.29 11.12
CA VAL A 94 -1.67 22.57 11.49
C VAL A 94 -1.88 23.69 10.47
N HIS A 95 -2.21 23.38 9.23
CA HIS A 95 -2.40 24.35 8.14
C HIS A 95 -3.80 24.23 7.51
N ASP A 96 -4.32 25.35 7.05
CA ASP A 96 -5.59 25.39 6.31
C ASP A 96 -5.34 25.15 4.82
N ASP A 97 -6.02 24.12 4.27
CA ASP A 97 -6.02 23.74 2.85
C ASP A 97 -4.59 23.61 2.23
N PRO A 98 -3.63 22.94 2.91
CA PRO A 98 -2.27 22.83 2.40
C PRO A 98 -2.21 22.00 1.12
N SER A 99 -1.27 22.33 0.22
CA SER A 99 -0.95 21.45 -0.91
C SER A 99 -0.14 20.25 -0.41
N VAL A 100 -0.58 19.05 -0.79
CA VAL A 100 0.06 17.78 -0.39
C VAL A 100 0.23 16.87 -1.61
N MET A 101 1.25 16.03 -1.56
CA MET A 101 1.48 14.95 -2.51
C MET A 101 1.39 13.61 -1.76
N ILE A 102 0.61 12.70 -2.29
CA ILE A 102 0.41 11.36 -1.72
C ILE A 102 0.84 10.25 -2.69
N ASP A 103 1.23 10.63 -3.90
CA ASP A 103 1.84 9.73 -4.87
C ASP A 103 3.34 9.62 -4.55
N ALA A 104 3.76 8.40 -4.27
CA ALA A 104 5.14 8.10 -3.91
C ALA A 104 6.05 7.84 -5.15
N GLY A 105 5.50 7.92 -6.37
CA GLY A 105 6.25 7.57 -7.58
C GLY A 105 6.68 6.08 -7.63
N PRO A 106 7.71 5.75 -8.44
CA PRO A 106 8.25 4.40 -8.49
C PRO A 106 8.82 3.97 -7.13
N PRO A 107 8.51 2.75 -6.65
CA PRO A 107 8.95 2.30 -5.34
C PRO A 107 10.47 2.14 -5.25
N LEU A 108 11.04 2.66 -4.19
CA LEU A 108 12.45 2.42 -3.85
C LEU A 108 12.56 1.10 -3.11
N THR A 109 13.16 0.11 -3.74
CA THR A 109 13.40 -1.21 -3.15
C THR A 109 14.83 -1.33 -2.62
N GLY A 110 14.99 -2.22 -1.65
CA GLY A 110 16.25 -2.66 -1.05
C GLY A 110 16.09 -4.10 -0.57
N PRO A 111 16.88 -4.56 0.40
CA PRO A 111 16.67 -5.84 1.06
C PRO A 111 15.24 -5.97 1.61
N VAL A 112 14.72 -7.20 1.67
CA VAL A 112 13.36 -7.49 2.17
C VAL A 112 13.14 -6.93 3.58
N ASP A 113 14.14 -7.11 4.45
CA ASP A 113 14.05 -6.63 5.83
C ASP A 113 13.93 -5.11 5.92
N ASP A 114 14.64 -4.36 5.06
CA ASP A 114 14.55 -2.89 5.04
C ASP A 114 13.14 -2.44 4.63
N VAL A 115 12.54 -3.09 3.63
CA VAL A 115 11.17 -2.81 3.21
C VAL A 115 10.18 -3.13 4.34
N LEU A 116 10.37 -4.24 5.06
CA LEU A 116 9.52 -4.61 6.21
C LEU A 116 9.66 -3.64 7.38
N VAL A 117 10.88 -3.15 7.65
CA VAL A 117 11.12 -2.12 8.66
C VAL A 117 10.40 -0.83 8.29
N ARG A 118 10.47 -0.40 7.03
CA ARG A 118 9.76 0.79 6.52
C ARG A 118 8.24 0.62 6.61
N ILE A 119 7.68 -0.51 6.16
CA ILE A 119 6.23 -0.79 6.29
C ILE A 119 5.80 -0.66 7.75
N ARG A 120 6.59 -1.19 8.67
CA ARG A 120 6.29 -1.11 10.10
C ARG A 120 6.33 0.33 10.59
N ALA A 121 7.41 1.05 10.31
CA ALA A 121 7.61 2.42 10.77
C ALA A 121 6.48 3.34 10.29
N GLU A 122 6.16 3.30 8.99
CA GLU A 122 5.16 4.19 8.40
C GLU A 122 3.72 3.79 8.76
N ALA A 123 3.43 2.50 8.87
CA ALA A 123 2.12 2.03 9.32
C ALA A 123 1.86 2.40 10.79
N ASP A 124 2.86 2.21 11.67
CA ASP A 124 2.75 2.57 13.09
C ASP A 124 2.66 4.09 13.26
N ARG A 125 3.44 4.88 12.49
CA ARG A 125 3.38 6.34 12.48
C ARG A 125 1.98 6.82 12.07
N LEU A 126 1.49 6.37 10.91
CA LEU A 126 0.17 6.78 10.40
C LEU A 126 -0.95 6.36 11.36
N ALA A 127 -0.87 5.18 11.96
CA ALA A 127 -1.83 4.74 12.97
C ALA A 127 -1.84 5.68 14.19
N GLY A 128 -0.66 6.11 14.66
CA GLY A 128 -0.54 7.09 15.74
C GLY A 128 -1.15 8.45 15.39
N VAL A 129 -0.91 8.94 14.16
CA VAL A 129 -1.53 10.17 13.64
C VAL A 129 -3.06 10.04 13.63
N VAL A 130 -3.59 8.93 13.11
CA VAL A 130 -5.04 8.62 13.05
C VAL A 130 -5.67 8.63 14.44
N GLU A 131 -5.01 8.05 15.44
CA GLU A 131 -5.49 7.99 16.83
C GLU A 131 -5.51 9.38 17.49
N GLY A 132 -4.70 10.31 17.02
CA GLY A 132 -4.65 11.70 17.53
C GLY A 132 -5.70 12.64 16.94
N ILE A 133 -6.37 12.26 15.83
CA ILE A 133 -7.37 13.13 15.19
C ILE A 133 -8.68 13.10 15.97
N ALA A 134 -9.18 14.26 16.37
CA ALA A 134 -10.41 14.37 17.14
C ALA A 134 -11.53 15.15 16.41
N GLY A 135 -12.77 14.73 16.63
CA GLY A 135 -13.96 15.48 16.26
C GLY A 135 -13.98 15.98 14.81
N ARG A 136 -14.09 17.32 14.67
CA ARG A 136 -14.20 18.00 13.37
C ARG A 136 -12.91 18.03 12.55
N ASP A 137 -11.75 17.71 13.15
CA ASP A 137 -10.45 17.76 12.45
C ASP A 137 -10.37 16.71 11.34
N TRP A 138 -11.17 15.68 11.41
CA TRP A 138 -11.37 14.73 10.32
C TRP A 138 -11.88 15.36 9.01
N GLN A 139 -12.53 16.53 9.09
CA GLN A 139 -13.07 17.26 7.93
C GLN A 139 -12.08 18.31 7.38
N ARG A 140 -10.94 18.53 8.04
CA ARG A 140 -9.88 19.41 7.52
C ARG A 140 -9.36 18.83 6.21
N CYS A 141 -9.13 19.70 5.22
CA CYS A 141 -8.81 19.28 3.85
C CYS A 141 -7.40 19.70 3.45
N ALA A 142 -6.84 18.91 2.53
CA ALA A 142 -5.67 19.27 1.74
C ALA A 142 -6.05 19.38 0.25
N ARG A 143 -5.20 20.06 -0.52
CA ARG A 143 -5.28 20.18 -1.96
C ARG A 143 -4.30 19.20 -2.62
N LEU A 144 -4.82 18.31 -3.44
CA LEU A 144 -4.04 17.36 -4.25
C LEU A 144 -3.47 18.04 -5.51
N PRO A 145 -2.46 17.45 -6.18
CA PRO A 145 -1.90 17.99 -7.42
C PRO A 145 -2.92 18.21 -8.53
N SER A 146 -3.97 17.40 -8.60
CA SER A 146 -5.12 17.59 -9.49
C SER A 146 -5.98 18.84 -9.20
N GLY A 147 -5.70 19.54 -8.09
CA GLY A 147 -6.53 20.66 -7.58
C GLY A 147 -7.73 20.20 -6.75
N ARG A 148 -8.01 18.90 -6.69
CA ARG A 148 -9.09 18.33 -5.87
C ARG A 148 -8.76 18.43 -4.38
N ARG A 149 -9.79 18.69 -3.57
CA ARG A 149 -9.66 18.67 -2.11
C ARG A 149 -9.96 17.29 -1.56
N ALA A 150 -9.16 16.83 -0.59
CA ALA A 150 -9.37 15.59 0.13
C ALA A 150 -9.34 15.89 1.64
N SER A 151 -10.32 15.38 2.37
CA SER A 151 -10.33 15.49 3.83
C SER A 151 -9.28 14.56 4.46
N ALA A 152 -8.92 14.81 5.73
CA ALA A 152 -8.06 13.90 6.49
C ALA A 152 -8.60 12.47 6.45
N MET A 153 -9.93 12.30 6.54
CA MET A 153 -10.57 10.98 6.43
C MET A 153 -10.38 10.35 5.06
N ASP A 154 -10.47 11.13 3.96
CA ASP A 154 -10.26 10.61 2.61
C ASP A 154 -8.82 10.16 2.39
N LEU A 155 -7.85 10.92 2.90
CA LEU A 155 -6.43 10.57 2.86
C LEU A 155 -6.16 9.25 3.61
N VAL A 156 -6.69 9.11 4.82
CA VAL A 156 -6.55 7.89 5.62
C VAL A 156 -7.21 6.68 4.94
N ARG A 157 -8.41 6.86 4.39
CA ARG A 157 -9.11 5.82 3.61
C ARG A 157 -8.31 5.36 2.41
N HIS A 158 -7.64 6.29 1.74
CA HIS A 158 -6.73 5.98 0.63
C HIS A 158 -5.59 5.06 1.10
N ALA A 159 -4.88 5.41 2.17
CA ALA A 159 -3.79 4.57 2.69
C ALA A 159 -4.27 3.17 3.08
N VAL A 160 -5.43 3.06 3.74
CA VAL A 160 -6.03 1.76 4.09
C VAL A 160 -6.39 0.95 2.83
N HIS A 161 -6.93 1.61 1.82
CA HIS A 161 -7.23 0.96 0.54
C HIS A 161 -5.95 0.48 -0.14
N VAL A 162 -4.94 1.33 -0.28
CA VAL A 162 -3.64 0.96 -0.86
C VAL A 162 -3.03 -0.24 -0.15
N GLY A 163 -2.94 -0.20 1.18
CA GLY A 163 -2.40 -1.31 1.97
C GLY A 163 -3.16 -2.62 1.79
N THR A 164 -4.50 -2.57 1.72
CA THR A 164 -5.33 -3.75 1.48
C THR A 164 -5.24 -4.24 0.04
N HIS A 165 -5.32 -3.34 -0.94
CA HIS A 165 -5.26 -3.65 -2.36
C HIS A 165 -3.93 -4.31 -2.73
N HIS A 166 -2.81 -3.68 -2.38
CA HIS A 166 -1.49 -4.20 -2.71
C HIS A 166 -1.17 -5.52 -2.00
N ARG A 167 -1.72 -5.78 -0.82
CA ARG A 167 -1.62 -7.10 -0.19
C ARG A 167 -2.19 -8.20 -1.10
N HIS A 168 -3.38 -8.01 -1.68
CA HIS A 168 -3.97 -8.96 -2.63
C HIS A 168 -3.19 -9.05 -3.94
N VAL A 169 -2.61 -7.91 -4.39
CA VAL A 169 -1.76 -7.90 -5.59
C VAL A 169 -0.49 -8.70 -5.35
N VAL A 170 0.18 -8.54 -4.19
CA VAL A 170 1.37 -9.32 -3.79
C VAL A 170 1.09 -10.81 -3.85
N GLU A 171 -0.03 -11.28 -3.26
CA GLU A 171 -0.43 -12.69 -3.31
C GLU A 171 -0.52 -13.22 -4.75
N ARG A 172 -1.12 -12.44 -5.66
CA ARG A 172 -1.25 -12.81 -7.08
C ARG A 172 0.07 -12.77 -7.85
N VAL A 173 0.89 -11.75 -7.61
CA VAL A 173 2.23 -11.63 -8.22
C VAL A 173 3.08 -12.84 -7.86
N MET A 174 3.13 -13.20 -6.58
CA MET A 174 3.88 -14.35 -6.10
C MET A 174 3.37 -15.66 -6.71
N ALA A 175 2.05 -15.84 -6.79
CA ALA A 175 1.46 -17.00 -7.45
C ALA A 175 1.85 -17.07 -8.94
N THR A 176 1.86 -15.95 -9.64
CA THR A 176 2.28 -15.87 -11.06
C THR A 176 3.74 -16.24 -11.25
N VAL A 177 4.63 -15.75 -10.36
CA VAL A 177 6.07 -16.08 -10.42
C VAL A 177 6.31 -17.56 -10.12
N LEU A 178 5.60 -18.13 -9.13
CA LEU A 178 5.70 -19.54 -8.77
C LEU A 178 5.24 -20.48 -9.91
N LEU A 179 4.21 -20.10 -10.67
CA LEU A 179 3.66 -20.90 -11.75
C LEU A 179 4.28 -20.57 -13.12
N GLY A 180 5.15 -19.57 -13.18
CA GLY A 180 5.80 -19.13 -14.42
C GLY A 180 6.83 -20.14 -14.96
N PRO A 181 7.27 -19.96 -16.23
CA PRO A 181 8.19 -20.90 -16.90
C PRO A 181 9.57 -21.04 -16.21
N ASN A 182 9.93 -20.05 -15.38
CA ASN A 182 11.19 -20.09 -14.61
C ASN A 182 11.04 -20.80 -13.24
N SER A 183 9.87 -21.37 -12.93
CA SER A 183 9.68 -22.06 -11.66
C SER A 183 10.37 -23.43 -11.65
N SER A 184 10.84 -23.85 -10.47
CA SER A 184 11.41 -25.21 -10.29
C SER A 184 10.38 -26.31 -10.55
N ALA A 185 9.08 -26.02 -10.34
CA ALA A 185 7.99 -26.92 -10.67
C ALA A 185 7.85 -27.14 -12.19
N HIS A 186 8.01 -26.06 -12.98
CA HIS A 186 7.93 -26.15 -14.46
C HIS A 186 9.13 -26.91 -15.03
N ARG A 187 10.36 -26.68 -14.51
CA ARG A 187 11.57 -27.40 -14.94
C ARG A 187 11.45 -28.91 -14.69
N ARG A 188 10.92 -29.34 -13.54
CA ARG A 188 10.71 -30.77 -13.23
C ARG A 188 9.63 -31.45 -14.08
N ALA A 189 8.70 -30.71 -14.65
CA ALA A 189 7.65 -31.25 -15.52
C ALA A 189 8.10 -31.42 -16.98
N THR A 190 9.25 -30.83 -17.36
CA THR A 190 9.81 -30.85 -18.73
C THR A 190 11.02 -31.76 -18.86
N GLU A 191 11.51 -32.38 -17.78
CA GLU A 191 12.51 -33.46 -17.72
C GLU A 191 11.85 -34.84 -17.73
#